data_002db181821dd3fee92db22a17d3940e
#
_entry.id   002db181821dd3fee92db22a17d3940e
#
_cell.length_a   1.000
_cell.length_b   1.000
_cell.length_c   1.000
_cell.angle_alpha   90.00
_cell.angle_beta   90.00
_cell.angle_gamma   90.00
#
_symmetry.space_group_name_H-M   'P 1'
#
loop_
_entity.id
_entity.type
_entity.pdbx_description
1 polymer ?
#
loop_
_entity_poly.entity_id
_entity_poly.type
_entity_poly.pdbx_seq_one_letter_code
_entity_poly.pdbx_strand_id
1 'polypeptide(L)'
;MQLIYECFSHLLYLNLEAVASSLLIILKKIAETSSRFSYQAFQPYFSFFGIIGVLISKECDLQGTIVKALAGFYYVESDGHIYQTRARGNFRKKGQTPYVGDQVEFSAEENSEGYILSIAPRKNSLVRPPIVNIDQAVVIMSAKEPDFNANLLDRFLVLLEHKGIHPIVYISKLDLLEDMEDIHYYQRIYQAIGYDFVLSIGELLPLLTDKTTVFMGQTGVGKSTLLNKIAPDLELETGEISDSLGRGRHTTRAVSFYYLNGGKIADTPGFSSLDYEVTTSEELNQAFPEIADVSHSCKFRTCTHTHEPACAVKPAVETAEIATFRFENYLQFLSEIENRRETYKKVSKKIPK
;
A
#
# COMPACT_ATOMS: atom_id res chain seq x y z
N MET A 1 -46.81 25.54 -23.21
CA MET A 1 -45.43 25.94 -22.89
C MET A 1 -45.19 26.11 -21.38
N GLN A 2 -46.11 26.71 -20.61
CA GLN A 2 -45.93 26.91 -19.17
C GLN A 2 -46.00 25.63 -18.34
N LEU A 3 -46.87 24.68 -18.72
CA LEU A 3 -46.97 23.36 -18.09
C LEU A 3 -45.70 22.49 -18.26
N ILE A 4 -44.95 22.72 -19.32
CA ILE A 4 -43.66 21.97 -19.57
C ILE A 4 -42.57 22.54 -18.66
N TYR A 5 -42.60 23.83 -18.36
CA TYR A 5 -41.58 24.46 -17.50
C TYR A 5 -41.76 24.12 -16.01
N GLU A 6 -43.00 23.93 -15.54
CA GLU A 6 -43.28 23.53 -14.16
C GLU A 6 -42.98 22.03 -13.92
N CYS A 7 -43.17 21.18 -14.92
CA CYS A 7 -42.70 19.78 -14.84
C CYS A 7 -41.16 19.68 -14.75
N PHE A 8 -40.42 20.56 -15.41
CA PHE A 8 -38.95 20.53 -15.40
C PHE A 8 -38.34 20.95 -14.06
N SER A 9 -38.97 21.84 -13.28
CA SER A 9 -38.43 22.26 -11.98
C SER A 9 -38.63 21.23 -10.86
N HIS A 10 -39.58 20.31 -11.00
CA HIS A 10 -39.81 19.18 -10.06
C HIS A 10 -39.02 17.90 -10.42
N LEU A 11 -38.47 17.82 -11.63
CA LEU A 11 -37.78 16.63 -12.15
C LEU A 11 -36.29 16.57 -11.81
N LEU A 12 -35.73 17.61 -11.23
CA LEU A 12 -34.32 17.64 -10.80
C LEU A 12 -34.03 16.81 -9.55
N TYR A 13 -35.03 16.14 -8.94
CA TYR A 13 -34.89 15.34 -7.72
C TYR A 13 -35.23 13.85 -7.86
N LEU A 14 -35.60 13.38 -9.06
CA LEU A 14 -35.98 11.96 -9.27
C LEU A 14 -35.27 11.41 -10.52
N ASN A 15 -34.46 10.39 -10.26
CA ASN A 15 -33.87 9.41 -11.18
C ASN A 15 -34.05 9.71 -12.70
N LEU A 16 -33.09 10.43 -13.27
CA LEU A 16 -33.12 10.97 -14.65
C LEU A 16 -33.36 9.90 -15.74
N GLU A 17 -32.92 8.64 -15.51
CA GLU A 17 -33.08 7.54 -16.48
C GLU A 17 -34.54 7.05 -16.59
N ALA A 18 -35.23 6.90 -15.47
CA ALA A 18 -36.63 6.48 -15.45
C ALA A 18 -37.53 7.52 -16.15
N VAL A 19 -37.16 8.79 -16.02
CA VAL A 19 -37.87 9.92 -16.64
C VAL A 19 -37.60 10.00 -18.14
N ALA A 20 -36.35 9.81 -18.58
CA ALA A 20 -35.98 9.79 -20.00
C ALA A 20 -36.68 8.63 -20.73
N SER A 21 -36.69 7.43 -20.13
CA SER A 21 -37.37 6.25 -20.70
C SER A 21 -38.88 6.43 -20.80
N SER A 22 -39.50 7.00 -19.77
CA SER A 22 -40.95 7.30 -19.76
C SER A 22 -41.34 8.38 -20.77
N LEU A 23 -40.52 9.41 -20.94
CA LEU A 23 -40.74 10.43 -21.96
C LEU A 23 -40.58 9.89 -23.38
N LEU A 24 -39.63 9.00 -23.63
CA LEU A 24 -39.44 8.37 -24.94
C LEU A 24 -40.65 7.48 -25.34
N ILE A 25 -41.22 6.77 -24.37
CA ILE A 25 -42.43 5.96 -24.57
C ILE A 25 -43.64 6.85 -24.91
N ILE A 26 -43.80 7.97 -24.19
CA ILE A 26 -44.88 8.92 -24.40
C ILE A 26 -44.74 9.58 -25.78
N LEU A 27 -43.55 10.00 -26.18
CA LEU A 27 -43.28 10.59 -27.49
C LEU A 27 -43.50 9.60 -28.65
N LYS A 28 -43.13 8.32 -28.48
CA LYS A 28 -43.45 7.26 -29.44
C LYS A 28 -44.95 7.07 -29.61
N LYS A 29 -45.73 7.02 -28.52
CA LYS A 29 -47.18 6.90 -28.56
C LYS A 29 -47.86 8.10 -29.21
N ILE A 30 -47.35 9.33 -28.98
CA ILE A 30 -47.88 10.54 -29.64
C ILE A 30 -47.57 10.53 -31.16
N ALA A 31 -46.39 10.06 -31.56
CA ALA A 31 -46.03 9.93 -32.96
C ALA A 31 -46.87 8.89 -33.73
N GLU A 32 -47.26 7.81 -33.03
CA GLU A 32 -48.11 6.75 -33.60
C GLU A 32 -49.62 7.11 -33.73
N THR A 33 -50.09 8.05 -32.90
CA THR A 33 -51.52 8.40 -32.84
C THR A 33 -51.88 9.66 -33.64
N SER A 34 -50.92 10.43 -34.16
CA SER A 34 -51.17 11.70 -34.80
C SER A 34 -50.71 11.72 -36.25
N SER A 35 -51.66 11.48 -37.18
CA SER A 35 -51.46 11.53 -38.67
C SER A 35 -51.22 12.94 -39.24
N ARG A 36 -50.97 13.97 -38.45
CA ARG A 36 -50.87 15.37 -38.88
C ARG A 36 -49.59 16.12 -38.43
N PHE A 37 -48.57 15.46 -37.92
CA PHE A 37 -47.32 16.14 -37.58
C PHE A 37 -46.21 15.82 -38.59
N SER A 38 -45.66 16.83 -39.23
CA SER A 38 -44.54 16.67 -40.14
C SER A 38 -43.25 16.41 -39.34
N TYR A 39 -42.48 15.44 -39.82
CA TYR A 39 -41.19 14.99 -39.28
C TYR A 39 -40.16 16.12 -39.05
N GLN A 40 -40.30 17.22 -39.80
CA GLN A 40 -39.44 18.41 -39.72
C GLN A 40 -39.59 19.24 -38.44
N ALA A 41 -40.71 19.15 -37.73
CA ALA A 41 -40.94 19.91 -36.50
C ALA A 41 -40.21 19.29 -35.29
N PHE A 42 -39.76 18.04 -35.39
CA PHE A 42 -39.11 17.33 -34.31
C PHE A 42 -37.56 17.24 -34.43
N GLN A 43 -36.97 17.67 -35.54
CA GLN A 43 -35.50 17.65 -35.73
C GLN A 43 -34.70 18.35 -34.64
N PRO A 44 -35.07 19.52 -34.12
CA PRO A 44 -34.31 20.17 -33.04
C PRO A 44 -34.35 19.35 -31.73
N TYR A 45 -35.41 18.64 -31.46
CA TYR A 45 -35.54 17.82 -30.25
C TYR A 45 -34.77 16.52 -30.35
N PHE A 46 -34.63 15.92 -31.53
CA PHE A 46 -33.78 14.76 -31.75
C PHE A 46 -32.29 15.08 -31.54
N SER A 47 -31.84 16.28 -31.94
CA SER A 47 -30.48 16.74 -31.70
C SER A 47 -30.23 17.00 -30.19
N PHE A 48 -31.25 17.50 -29.48
CA PHE A 48 -31.18 17.71 -28.05
C PHE A 48 -31.18 16.40 -27.26
N PHE A 49 -31.97 15.39 -27.66
CA PHE A 49 -31.95 14.05 -27.10
C PHE A 49 -30.67 13.29 -27.47
N GLY A 50 -30.09 13.52 -28.65
CA GLY A 50 -28.77 13.00 -29.00
C GLY A 50 -27.66 13.56 -28.07
N ILE A 51 -27.72 14.86 -27.74
CA ILE A 51 -26.78 15.49 -26.80
C ILE A 51 -27.03 15.01 -25.37
N ILE A 52 -28.28 14.84 -24.92
CA ILE A 52 -28.61 14.27 -23.61
C ILE A 52 -28.20 12.78 -23.56
N GLY A 53 -28.41 11.99 -24.61
CA GLY A 53 -27.94 10.61 -24.73
C GLY A 53 -26.41 10.50 -24.67
N VAL A 54 -25.70 11.43 -25.28
CA VAL A 54 -24.22 11.54 -25.18
C VAL A 54 -23.78 12.02 -23.80
N LEU A 55 -24.59 12.85 -23.10
CA LEU A 55 -24.31 13.26 -21.73
C LEU A 55 -24.66 12.18 -20.69
N ILE A 56 -25.65 11.33 -20.96
CA ILE A 56 -26.04 10.20 -20.10
C ILE A 56 -25.13 8.97 -20.35
N SER A 57 -24.60 8.80 -21.56
CA SER A 57 -23.61 7.77 -21.89
C SER A 57 -22.16 8.18 -21.55
N LYS A 58 -21.93 9.29 -20.85
CA LYS A 58 -20.66 9.49 -20.15
C LYS A 58 -20.60 8.38 -19.10
N GLU A 59 -19.88 7.30 -19.38
CA GLU A 59 -19.37 6.41 -18.36
C GLU A 59 -18.94 7.31 -17.22
N CYS A 60 -19.62 7.26 -16.07
CA CYS A 60 -19.18 8.01 -14.91
C CYS A 60 -17.82 7.42 -14.54
N ASP A 61 -16.74 8.13 -14.84
CA ASP A 61 -15.41 7.76 -14.40
C ASP A 61 -15.43 7.87 -12.88
N LEU A 62 -15.58 6.71 -12.22
CA LEU A 62 -15.58 6.59 -10.78
C LEU A 62 -14.13 6.61 -10.29
N GLN A 63 -13.92 7.15 -9.10
CA GLN A 63 -12.62 7.07 -8.42
C GLN A 63 -12.74 6.16 -7.22
N GLY A 64 -11.69 5.36 -6.97
CA GLY A 64 -11.69 4.45 -5.83
C GLY A 64 -10.33 3.85 -5.55
N THR A 65 -10.28 3.05 -4.49
CA THR A 65 -9.07 2.35 -4.04
C THR A 65 -9.19 0.87 -4.35
N ILE A 66 -8.15 0.25 -4.92
CA ILE A 66 -8.10 -1.21 -5.06
C ILE A 66 -7.91 -1.82 -3.66
N VAL A 67 -8.93 -2.53 -3.17
CA VAL A 67 -8.90 -3.16 -1.84
C VAL A 67 -8.56 -4.65 -1.89
N LYS A 68 -8.67 -5.29 -3.06
CA LYS A 68 -8.35 -6.71 -3.24
C LYS A 68 -7.94 -6.99 -4.69
N ALA A 69 -6.96 -7.88 -4.87
CA ALA A 69 -6.55 -8.38 -6.18
C ALA A 69 -6.57 -9.91 -6.18
N LEU A 70 -7.31 -10.53 -7.10
CA LEU A 70 -7.46 -11.99 -7.18
C LEU A 70 -7.67 -12.44 -8.63
N ALA A 71 -6.84 -13.37 -9.10
CA ALA A 71 -7.01 -14.03 -10.40
C ALA A 71 -7.20 -13.08 -11.61
N GLY A 72 -6.55 -11.89 -11.58
CA GLY A 72 -6.65 -10.90 -12.65
C GLY A 72 -7.85 -9.95 -12.54
N PHE A 73 -8.64 -10.08 -11.49
CA PHE A 73 -9.66 -9.12 -11.09
C PHE A 73 -9.13 -8.19 -9.99
N TYR A 74 -9.60 -6.96 -10.01
CA TYR A 74 -9.33 -5.93 -9.02
C TYR A 74 -10.66 -5.45 -8.44
N TYR A 75 -10.77 -5.49 -7.13
CA TYR A 75 -11.94 -5.02 -6.41
C TYR A 75 -11.67 -3.60 -5.95
N VAL A 76 -12.42 -2.66 -6.49
CA VAL A 76 -12.26 -1.22 -6.22
C VAL A 76 -13.37 -0.77 -5.29
N GLU A 77 -13.00 -0.18 -4.18
CA GLU A 77 -13.91 0.48 -3.27
C GLU A 77 -14.10 1.95 -3.67
N SER A 78 -15.36 2.36 -3.83
CA SER A 78 -15.75 3.73 -4.10
C SER A 78 -17.07 4.01 -3.39
N ASP A 79 -17.13 5.07 -2.58
CA ASP A 79 -18.31 5.51 -1.83
C ASP A 79 -19.01 4.39 -1.02
N GLY A 80 -18.22 3.49 -0.40
CA GLY A 80 -18.71 2.36 0.40
C GLY A 80 -19.21 1.17 -0.40
N HIS A 81 -19.09 1.19 -1.73
CA HIS A 81 -19.41 0.07 -2.63
C HIS A 81 -18.14 -0.56 -3.19
N ILE A 82 -18.17 -1.88 -3.39
CA ILE A 82 -17.06 -2.63 -3.99
C ILE A 82 -17.43 -3.05 -5.41
N TYR A 83 -16.65 -2.60 -6.38
CA TYR A 83 -16.81 -2.89 -7.80
C TYR A 83 -15.76 -3.89 -8.26
N GLN A 84 -16.19 -4.93 -8.97
CA GLN A 84 -15.29 -5.87 -9.61
C GLN A 84 -14.81 -5.31 -10.95
N THR A 85 -13.50 -5.16 -11.11
CA THR A 85 -12.91 -4.54 -12.32
C THR A 85 -11.79 -5.39 -12.91
N ARG A 86 -11.44 -5.08 -14.16
CA ARG A 86 -10.24 -5.62 -14.84
C ARG A 86 -9.34 -4.50 -15.33
N ALA A 87 -8.05 -4.76 -15.41
CA ALA A 87 -7.12 -3.85 -16.06
C ALA A 87 -7.27 -3.94 -17.59
N ARG A 88 -7.42 -2.80 -18.27
CA ARG A 88 -7.39 -2.75 -19.76
C ARG A 88 -6.03 -3.23 -20.27
N GLY A 89 -5.98 -3.91 -21.42
CA GLY A 89 -4.76 -4.46 -22.01
C GLY A 89 -3.63 -3.44 -22.25
N ASN A 90 -3.94 -2.15 -22.25
CA ASN A 90 -2.99 -1.05 -22.38
C ASN A 90 -2.02 -0.94 -21.19
N PHE A 91 -2.42 -1.36 -19.96
CA PHE A 91 -1.55 -1.35 -18.79
C PHE A 91 -0.35 -2.29 -18.97
N ARG A 92 -0.57 -3.49 -19.53
CA ARG A 92 0.53 -4.43 -19.83
C ARG A 92 1.51 -3.86 -20.85
N LYS A 93 1.03 -3.11 -21.85
CA LYS A 93 1.90 -2.46 -22.85
C LYS A 93 2.75 -1.35 -22.24
N LYS A 94 2.23 -0.65 -21.21
CA LYS A 94 2.95 0.40 -20.48
C LYS A 94 3.82 -0.15 -19.35
N GLY A 95 3.87 -1.47 -19.13
CA GLY A 95 4.60 -2.09 -18.02
C GLY A 95 4.01 -1.74 -16.63
N GLN A 96 2.76 -1.27 -16.58
CA GLN A 96 2.08 -0.93 -15.35
C GLN A 96 1.19 -2.10 -14.91
N THR A 97 1.28 -2.50 -13.65
CA THR A 97 0.41 -3.49 -13.03
C THR A 97 -0.32 -2.83 -11.87
N PRO A 98 -1.66 -2.90 -11.83
CA PRO A 98 -2.41 -2.42 -10.67
C PRO A 98 -2.10 -3.29 -9.44
N TYR A 99 -1.98 -2.65 -8.27
CA TYR A 99 -1.74 -3.30 -6.98
C TYR A 99 -2.82 -2.90 -5.97
N VAL A 100 -2.94 -3.67 -4.91
CA VAL A 100 -3.76 -3.29 -3.76
C VAL A 100 -3.21 -2.00 -3.14
N GLY A 101 -4.10 -1.04 -2.87
CA GLY A 101 -3.75 0.31 -2.42
C GLY A 101 -3.66 1.36 -3.54
N ASP A 102 -3.72 0.96 -4.83
CA ASP A 102 -3.76 1.96 -5.91
C ASP A 102 -5.06 2.78 -5.86
N GLN A 103 -4.91 4.08 -6.02
CA GLN A 103 -6.00 4.99 -6.36
C GLN A 103 -6.21 4.93 -7.86
N VAL A 104 -7.43 4.62 -8.28
CA VAL A 104 -7.75 4.39 -9.70
C VAL A 104 -8.97 5.16 -10.14
N GLU A 105 -8.96 5.57 -11.41
CA GLU A 105 -10.17 5.89 -12.13
C GLU A 105 -10.66 4.62 -12.83
N PHE A 106 -11.94 4.34 -12.76
CA PHE A 106 -12.53 3.15 -13.35
C PHE A 106 -13.93 3.42 -13.88
N SER A 107 -14.34 2.68 -14.88
CA SER A 107 -15.72 2.62 -15.34
C SER A 107 -16.36 1.34 -14.81
N ALA A 108 -17.57 1.46 -14.27
CA ALA A 108 -18.40 0.33 -13.90
C ALA A 108 -19.87 0.71 -14.14
N GLU A 109 -20.63 -0.23 -14.70
CA GLU A 109 -22.08 -0.17 -14.74
C GLU A 109 -22.64 -1.02 -13.59
N GLU A 110 -23.82 -0.69 -13.07
CA GLU A 110 -24.51 -1.51 -12.07
C GLU A 110 -24.62 -2.97 -12.57
N ASN A 111 -24.05 -3.90 -11.79
CA ASN A 111 -24.03 -5.35 -12.07
C ASN A 111 -23.16 -5.80 -13.27
N SER A 112 -22.25 -4.99 -13.79
CA SER A 112 -21.31 -5.39 -14.84
C SER A 112 -19.84 -5.39 -14.36
N GLU A 113 -18.96 -6.12 -15.09
CA GLU A 113 -17.51 -6.01 -14.85
C GLU A 113 -17.02 -4.63 -15.29
N GLY A 114 -16.39 -3.89 -14.36
CA GLY A 114 -15.78 -2.60 -14.65
C GLY A 114 -14.37 -2.71 -15.24
N TYR A 115 -13.83 -1.58 -15.68
CA TYR A 115 -12.47 -1.48 -16.21
C TYR A 115 -11.70 -0.36 -15.56
N ILE A 116 -10.47 -0.65 -15.08
CA ILE A 116 -9.53 0.37 -14.63
C ILE A 116 -9.07 1.18 -15.85
N LEU A 117 -9.22 2.50 -15.77
CA LEU A 117 -8.90 3.46 -16.83
C LEU A 117 -7.53 4.09 -16.60
N SER A 118 -7.26 4.51 -15.37
CA SER A 118 -6.00 5.11 -14.97
C SER A 118 -5.60 4.72 -13.55
N ILE A 119 -4.31 4.87 -13.22
CA ILE A 119 -3.75 4.69 -11.88
C ILE A 119 -3.06 5.99 -11.50
N ALA A 120 -3.42 6.54 -10.34
CA ALA A 120 -2.80 7.73 -9.80
C ALA A 120 -1.32 7.48 -9.40
N PRO A 121 -0.49 8.52 -9.31
CA PRO A 121 0.88 8.39 -8.82
C PRO A 121 0.91 7.75 -7.42
N ARG A 122 1.80 6.79 -7.24
CA ARG A 122 1.98 6.09 -5.98
C ARG A 122 2.89 6.88 -5.05
N LYS A 123 2.53 6.95 -3.76
CA LYS A 123 3.37 7.51 -2.69
C LYS A 123 4.59 6.61 -2.44
N ASN A 124 4.37 5.32 -2.32
CA ASN A 124 5.36 4.27 -2.12
C ASN A 124 4.85 2.93 -2.62
N SER A 125 5.74 1.93 -2.66
CA SER A 125 5.38 0.57 -3.06
C SER A 125 6.28 -0.48 -2.40
N LEU A 126 5.68 -1.60 -2.01
CA LEU A 126 6.39 -2.83 -1.68
C LEU A 126 6.23 -3.83 -2.83
N VAL A 127 7.29 -4.60 -3.09
CA VAL A 127 7.27 -5.62 -4.16
C VAL A 127 6.70 -6.94 -3.65
N ARG A 128 6.97 -7.26 -2.40
CA ARG A 128 6.48 -8.47 -1.71
C ARG A 128 6.07 -8.11 -0.29
N PRO A 129 4.76 -8.11 -0.02
CA PRO A 129 3.66 -8.29 -0.96
C PRO A 129 3.50 -7.11 -1.92
N PRO A 130 2.87 -7.29 -3.10
CA PRO A 130 2.63 -6.22 -4.05
C PRO A 130 1.50 -5.29 -3.55
N ILE A 131 1.90 -4.29 -2.77
CA ILE A 131 1.01 -3.31 -2.14
C ILE A 131 1.62 -1.91 -2.25
N VAL A 132 0.76 -0.91 -2.35
CA VAL A 132 1.18 0.49 -2.56
C VAL A 132 0.42 1.45 -1.65
N ASN A 133 0.91 2.70 -1.56
CA ASN A 133 0.29 3.79 -0.80
C ASN A 133 0.11 3.45 0.68
N ILE A 134 1.15 2.85 1.28
CA ILE A 134 1.20 2.44 2.67
C ILE A 134 1.58 3.66 3.53
N ASP A 135 0.89 3.89 4.63
CA ASP A 135 1.24 4.95 5.57
C ASP A 135 2.29 4.48 6.56
N GLN A 136 2.14 3.26 7.06
CA GLN A 136 3.01 2.72 8.11
C GLN A 136 3.13 1.20 8.06
N ALA A 137 4.18 0.68 8.70
CA ALA A 137 4.43 -0.75 8.81
C ALA A 137 4.70 -1.14 10.27
N VAL A 138 3.97 -2.12 10.79
CA VAL A 138 4.24 -2.72 12.09
C VAL A 138 5.25 -3.85 11.91
N VAL A 139 6.48 -3.61 12.36
CA VAL A 139 7.55 -4.62 12.40
C VAL A 139 7.44 -5.39 13.70
N ILE A 140 6.99 -6.65 13.59
CA ILE A 140 6.84 -7.52 14.75
C ILE A 140 8.14 -8.27 14.97
N MET A 141 8.75 -8.03 16.13
CA MET A 141 9.91 -8.77 16.61
C MET A 141 9.49 -9.60 17.83
N SER A 142 10.09 -10.78 17.98
CA SER A 142 9.89 -11.62 19.16
C SER A 142 10.96 -11.27 20.21
N ALA A 143 10.56 -11.22 21.47
CA ALA A 143 11.51 -11.09 22.58
C ALA A 143 12.29 -12.41 22.78
N LYS A 144 11.63 -13.56 22.54
CA LYS A 144 12.20 -14.92 22.65
C LYS A 144 11.49 -15.88 21.70
N GLU A 145 12.22 -16.84 21.16
CA GLU A 145 11.68 -17.88 20.27
C GLU A 145 10.98 -17.38 18.99
N PRO A 146 11.72 -16.76 18.06
CA PRO A 146 13.17 -16.54 18.03
C PRO A 146 13.60 -15.37 18.94
N ASP A 147 14.85 -15.38 19.37
CA ASP A 147 15.43 -14.31 20.18
C ASP A 147 15.40 -12.97 19.42
N PHE A 148 15.28 -11.88 20.17
CA PHE A 148 15.32 -10.55 19.60
C PHE A 148 16.65 -10.30 18.86
N ASN A 149 16.54 -9.80 17.64
CA ASN A 149 17.70 -9.56 16.78
C ASN A 149 17.66 -8.13 16.23
N ALA A 150 18.49 -7.25 16.82
CA ALA A 150 18.58 -5.84 16.42
C ALA A 150 19.05 -5.68 14.96
N ASN A 151 19.93 -6.54 14.46
CA ASN A 151 20.38 -6.47 13.06
C ASN A 151 19.22 -6.76 12.07
N LEU A 152 18.39 -7.75 12.39
CA LEU A 152 17.19 -8.03 11.59
C LEU A 152 16.17 -6.90 11.66
N LEU A 153 15.96 -6.32 12.85
CA LEU A 153 15.11 -5.14 13.01
C LEU A 153 15.62 -3.98 12.15
N ASP A 154 16.91 -3.68 12.23
CA ASP A 154 17.52 -2.61 11.44
C ASP A 154 17.38 -2.81 9.94
N ARG A 155 17.39 -4.06 9.45
CA ARG A 155 17.13 -4.36 8.04
C ARG A 155 15.69 -4.00 7.63
N PHE A 156 14.71 -4.25 8.50
CA PHE A 156 13.33 -3.82 8.24
C PHE A 156 13.23 -2.29 8.25
N LEU A 157 13.85 -1.64 9.24
CA LEU A 157 13.83 -0.18 9.36
C LEU A 157 14.47 0.49 8.13
N VAL A 158 15.64 0.02 7.69
CA VAL A 158 16.31 0.51 6.48
C VAL A 158 15.43 0.37 5.23
N LEU A 159 14.73 -0.74 5.07
CA LEU A 159 13.78 -0.91 3.96
C LEU A 159 12.64 0.12 4.05
N LEU A 160 12.06 0.31 5.22
CA LEU A 160 10.92 1.19 5.42
C LEU A 160 11.29 2.65 5.25
N GLU A 161 12.42 3.08 5.81
CA GLU A 161 12.98 4.43 5.62
C GLU A 161 13.25 4.72 4.13
N HIS A 162 13.90 3.78 3.45
CA HIS A 162 14.15 3.91 1.99
C HIS A 162 12.85 4.05 1.18
N LYS A 163 11.75 3.45 1.64
CA LYS A 163 10.42 3.52 0.99
C LYS A 163 9.57 4.70 1.46
N GLY A 164 10.00 5.45 2.47
CA GLY A 164 9.20 6.51 3.08
C GLY A 164 7.93 5.96 3.75
N ILE A 165 8.01 4.78 4.39
CA ILE A 165 6.94 4.13 5.15
C ILE A 165 7.29 4.25 6.63
N HIS A 166 6.39 4.83 7.42
CA HIS A 166 6.63 5.01 8.87
C HIS A 166 6.70 3.67 9.60
N PRO A 167 7.82 3.32 10.30
CA PRO A 167 7.93 2.07 11.01
C PRO A 167 7.39 2.18 12.44
N ILE A 168 6.67 1.14 12.88
CA ILE A 168 6.27 0.91 14.26
C ILE A 168 6.86 -0.43 14.67
N VAL A 169 7.65 -0.46 15.73
CA VAL A 169 8.23 -1.70 16.27
C VAL A 169 7.32 -2.25 17.36
N TYR A 170 6.86 -3.48 17.19
CA TYR A 170 6.07 -4.19 18.21
C TYR A 170 6.81 -5.42 18.70
N ILE A 171 6.97 -5.55 20.01
CA ILE A 171 7.63 -6.71 20.62
C ILE A 171 6.57 -7.68 21.14
N SER A 172 6.63 -8.91 20.62
CA SER A 172 5.77 -10.02 21.03
C SER A 172 6.47 -10.95 22.03
N LYS A 173 5.69 -11.86 22.63
CA LYS A 173 6.18 -12.93 23.52
C LYS A 173 7.00 -12.44 24.71
N LEU A 174 6.64 -11.29 25.25
CA LEU A 174 7.27 -10.73 26.47
C LEU A 174 7.05 -11.64 27.69
N ASP A 175 5.98 -12.42 27.66
CA ASP A 175 5.64 -13.43 28.70
C ASP A 175 6.67 -14.57 28.82
N LEU A 176 7.56 -14.74 27.86
CA LEU A 176 8.64 -15.73 27.88
C LEU A 176 9.94 -15.20 28.50
N LEU A 177 9.99 -13.89 28.81
CA LEU A 177 11.17 -13.27 29.43
C LEU A 177 11.14 -13.40 30.95
N GLU A 178 12.30 -13.58 31.57
CA GLU A 178 12.49 -13.52 33.01
C GLU A 178 12.62 -12.07 33.50
N ASP A 179 13.21 -11.21 32.69
CA ASP A 179 13.30 -9.76 32.92
C ASP A 179 13.15 -8.99 31.59
N MET A 180 12.99 -7.68 31.68
CA MET A 180 12.74 -6.78 30.56
C MET A 180 13.91 -5.83 30.28
N GLU A 181 15.06 -5.98 30.94
CA GLU A 181 16.15 -5.00 30.92
C GLU A 181 16.68 -4.78 29.50
N ASP A 182 16.95 -5.86 28.78
CA ASP A 182 17.43 -5.82 27.39
C ASP A 182 16.40 -5.16 26.44
N ILE A 183 15.13 -5.51 26.59
CA ILE A 183 14.07 -4.93 25.73
C ILE A 183 13.92 -3.43 26.02
N HIS A 184 13.95 -3.03 27.27
CA HIS A 184 13.91 -1.61 27.64
C HIS A 184 15.17 -0.83 27.18
N TYR A 185 16.33 -1.50 27.12
CA TYR A 185 17.53 -0.92 26.55
C TYR A 185 17.33 -0.58 25.07
N TYR A 186 16.86 -1.52 24.26
CA TYR A 186 16.55 -1.28 22.84
C TYR A 186 15.42 -0.27 22.66
N GLN A 187 14.37 -0.36 23.47
CA GLN A 187 13.25 0.59 23.41
C GLN A 187 13.73 2.03 23.54
N ARG A 188 14.56 2.32 24.55
CA ARG A 188 15.10 3.69 24.75
C ARG A 188 15.88 4.20 23.55
N ILE A 189 16.70 3.34 22.93
CA ILE A 189 17.53 3.72 21.79
C ILE A 189 16.65 4.00 20.57
N TYR A 190 15.75 3.09 20.22
CA TYR A 190 14.91 3.27 19.04
C TYR A 190 13.91 4.43 19.20
N GLN A 191 13.39 4.65 20.40
CA GLN A 191 12.55 5.81 20.68
C GLN A 191 13.33 7.13 20.62
N ALA A 192 14.58 7.16 21.05
CA ALA A 192 15.45 8.34 20.93
C ALA A 192 15.73 8.71 19.47
N ILE A 193 15.75 7.76 18.55
CA ILE A 193 15.87 7.97 17.10
C ILE A 193 14.53 8.49 16.50
N GLY A 194 13.41 8.32 17.20
CA GLY A 194 12.08 8.76 16.77
C GLY A 194 11.15 7.65 16.30
N TYR A 195 11.49 6.38 16.52
CA TYR A 195 10.64 5.26 16.19
C TYR A 195 9.59 4.98 17.27
N ASP A 196 8.36 4.66 16.87
CA ASP A 196 7.38 4.09 17.77
C ASP A 196 7.79 2.66 18.14
N PHE A 197 8.14 2.45 19.42
CA PHE A 197 8.52 1.14 19.93
C PHE A 197 7.57 0.76 21.07
N VAL A 198 6.64 -0.18 20.78
CA VAL A 198 5.51 -0.51 21.63
C VAL A 198 5.58 -1.94 22.14
N LEU A 199 5.15 -2.14 23.38
CA LEU A 199 5.24 -3.42 24.11
C LEU A 199 3.86 -4.03 24.36
N SER A 200 2.78 -3.32 24.04
CA SER A 200 1.41 -3.78 24.27
C SER A 200 0.48 -3.46 23.13
N ILE A 201 -0.61 -4.23 23.03
CA ILE A 201 -1.68 -3.98 22.07
C ILE A 201 -2.36 -2.62 22.37
N GLY A 202 -2.46 -2.26 23.66
CA GLY A 202 -3.06 -0.98 24.05
C GLY A 202 -2.29 0.24 23.52
N GLU A 203 -0.96 0.15 23.43
CA GLU A 203 -0.10 1.18 22.81
C GLU A 203 -0.19 1.13 21.28
N LEU A 204 -0.34 -0.05 20.69
CA LEU A 204 -0.37 -0.23 19.23
C LEU A 204 -1.68 0.29 18.61
N LEU A 205 -2.85 -0.03 19.20
CA LEU A 205 -4.15 0.23 18.60
C LEU A 205 -4.39 1.70 18.21
N PRO A 206 -4.05 2.70 19.03
CA PRO A 206 -4.21 4.10 18.67
C PRO A 206 -3.41 4.51 17.42
N LEU A 207 -2.23 3.89 17.21
CA LEU A 207 -1.35 4.18 16.07
C LEU A 207 -1.92 3.67 14.75
N LEU A 208 -2.85 2.70 14.79
CA LEU A 208 -3.46 2.11 13.58
C LEU A 208 -4.65 2.90 13.04
N THR A 209 -5.17 3.87 13.81
CA THR A 209 -6.38 4.62 13.46
C THR A 209 -6.18 5.44 12.20
N ASP A 210 -7.11 5.32 11.23
CA ASP A 210 -7.15 6.05 9.96
C ASP A 210 -5.88 5.91 9.10
N LYS A 211 -5.10 4.83 9.30
CA LYS A 211 -3.86 4.55 8.57
C LYS A 211 -3.97 3.27 7.74
N THR A 212 -3.27 3.26 6.61
CA THR A 212 -3.02 2.04 5.84
C THR A 212 -1.77 1.37 6.38
N THR A 213 -1.95 0.26 7.08
CA THR A 213 -0.90 -0.44 7.83
C THR A 213 -0.60 -1.80 7.23
N VAL A 214 0.69 -2.12 7.06
CA VAL A 214 1.16 -3.47 6.75
C VAL A 214 1.84 -4.08 7.97
N PHE A 215 1.64 -5.40 8.19
CA PHE A 215 2.30 -6.13 9.27
C PHE A 215 3.40 -7.01 8.70
N MET A 216 4.62 -6.86 9.21
CA MET A 216 5.79 -7.61 8.77
C MET A 216 6.57 -8.17 9.95
N GLY A 217 7.38 -9.19 9.68
CA GLY A 217 8.19 -9.84 10.70
C GLY A 217 8.54 -11.26 10.27
N GLN A 218 9.55 -11.83 10.91
CA GLN A 218 10.02 -13.19 10.67
C GLN A 218 8.94 -14.23 10.96
N THR A 219 9.05 -15.40 10.36
CA THR A 219 8.19 -16.56 10.70
C THR A 219 8.32 -16.90 12.19
N GLY A 220 7.22 -17.20 12.85
CA GLY A 220 7.20 -17.56 14.27
C GLY A 220 7.20 -16.40 15.27
N VAL A 221 7.28 -15.15 14.87
CA VAL A 221 7.23 -13.98 15.78
C VAL A 221 5.85 -13.68 16.36
N GLY A 222 4.79 -14.43 16.00
CA GLY A 222 3.45 -14.22 16.54
C GLY A 222 2.58 -13.24 15.75
N LYS A 223 2.88 -12.97 14.46
CA LYS A 223 2.10 -12.07 13.62
C LYS A 223 0.62 -12.45 13.54
N SER A 224 0.28 -13.69 13.19
CA SER A 224 -1.11 -14.15 13.12
C SER A 224 -1.81 -14.08 14.48
N THR A 225 -1.09 -14.38 15.55
CA THR A 225 -1.61 -14.25 16.93
C THR A 225 -1.96 -12.81 17.28
N LEU A 226 -1.09 -11.85 16.92
CA LEU A 226 -1.36 -10.43 17.11
C LEU A 226 -2.55 -9.98 16.29
N LEU A 227 -2.60 -10.31 15.00
CA LEU A 227 -3.69 -9.93 14.10
C LEU A 227 -5.04 -10.50 14.59
N ASN A 228 -5.10 -11.76 15.02
CA ASN A 228 -6.32 -12.35 15.59
C ASN A 228 -6.75 -11.68 16.91
N LYS A 229 -5.81 -11.13 17.70
CA LYS A 229 -6.15 -10.38 18.91
C LYS A 229 -6.71 -9.00 18.63
N ILE A 230 -6.18 -8.30 17.61
CA ILE A 230 -6.63 -6.94 17.27
C ILE A 230 -7.84 -6.93 16.32
N ALA A 231 -8.01 -7.99 15.53
CA ALA A 231 -9.09 -8.16 14.56
C ALA A 231 -9.59 -9.62 14.58
N PRO A 232 -10.37 -10.02 15.59
CA PRO A 232 -10.82 -11.42 15.77
C PRO A 232 -11.62 -11.96 14.57
N ASP A 233 -12.33 -11.08 13.88
CA ASP A 233 -13.16 -11.45 12.71
C ASP A 233 -12.36 -11.93 11.50
N LEU A 234 -11.01 -11.77 11.53
CA LEU A 234 -10.15 -12.22 10.44
C LEU A 234 -9.92 -13.73 10.42
N GLU A 235 -10.13 -14.44 11.53
CA GLU A 235 -9.95 -15.89 11.70
C GLU A 235 -8.68 -16.44 11.01
N LEU A 236 -7.53 -15.74 11.18
CA LEU A 236 -6.27 -16.14 10.56
C LEU A 236 -5.76 -17.45 11.20
N GLU A 237 -5.34 -18.40 10.37
CA GLU A 237 -4.75 -19.65 10.86
C GLU A 237 -3.45 -19.36 11.65
N THR A 238 -3.44 -19.75 12.92
CA THR A 238 -2.28 -19.65 13.81
C THR A 238 -1.54 -20.97 13.85
N GLY A 239 -0.27 -21.01 13.41
CA GLY A 239 0.61 -22.19 13.52
C GLY A 239 1.60 -22.33 12.37
N GLU A 240 2.61 -23.17 12.56
CA GLU A 240 3.64 -23.52 11.56
C GLU A 240 3.10 -24.34 10.36
N ILE A 241 1.79 -24.55 10.26
CA ILE A 241 1.13 -25.51 9.35
C ILE A 241 0.81 -24.92 7.97
N SER A 242 1.25 -23.72 7.66
CA SER A 242 1.02 -23.17 6.31
C SER A 242 1.80 -23.90 5.19
N ASP A 243 2.80 -24.75 5.55
CA ASP A 243 3.63 -25.45 4.58
C ASP A 243 3.23 -26.94 4.33
N SER A 244 2.36 -27.55 5.16
CA SER A 244 2.11 -28.99 5.11
C SER A 244 0.82 -29.42 4.41
N LEU A 245 -0.13 -28.54 4.15
CA LEU A 245 -1.29 -28.88 3.33
C LEU A 245 -0.97 -28.63 1.86
N GLY A 246 -0.56 -29.69 1.19
CA GLY A 246 -0.26 -29.79 -0.24
C GLY A 246 -1.35 -29.27 -1.16
N ARG A 247 -1.55 -27.95 -1.20
CA ARG A 247 -2.29 -27.27 -2.25
C ARG A 247 -1.29 -26.86 -3.32
N GLY A 248 -1.53 -27.43 -4.50
CA GLY A 248 -0.69 -27.42 -5.66
C GLY A 248 0.01 -26.08 -5.95
N ARG A 249 1.21 -26.21 -6.50
CA ARG A 249 1.98 -25.14 -7.14
C ARG A 249 1.06 -24.14 -7.84
N HIS A 250 1.16 -22.84 -7.50
CA HIS A 250 0.46 -21.69 -8.11
C HIS A 250 -0.90 -21.27 -7.51
N THR A 251 -1.05 -21.18 -6.20
CA THR A 251 -2.06 -20.26 -5.63
C THR A 251 -1.37 -18.94 -5.35
N THR A 252 -1.56 -17.98 -6.24
CA THR A 252 -1.25 -16.56 -6.02
C THR A 252 -2.09 -16.14 -4.80
N ARG A 253 -1.43 -15.98 -3.64
CA ARG A 253 -2.11 -15.55 -2.40
C ARG A 253 -2.66 -14.15 -2.66
N ALA A 254 -3.98 -13.99 -2.51
CA ALA A 254 -4.63 -12.70 -2.69
C ALA A 254 -4.15 -11.74 -1.60
N VAL A 255 -3.75 -10.53 -1.99
CA VAL A 255 -3.56 -9.42 -1.05
C VAL A 255 -4.92 -8.74 -0.90
N SER A 256 -5.33 -8.44 0.32
CA SER A 256 -6.57 -7.73 0.61
C SER A 256 -6.42 -6.79 1.80
N PHE A 257 -7.25 -5.73 1.82
CA PHE A 257 -7.39 -4.88 2.99
C PHE A 257 -8.52 -5.37 3.88
N TYR A 258 -8.31 -5.24 5.19
CA TYR A 258 -9.32 -5.34 6.22
C TYR A 258 -9.42 -4.00 6.94
N TYR A 259 -10.60 -3.67 7.42
CA TYR A 259 -10.87 -2.41 8.11
C TYR A 259 -10.81 -2.61 9.62
N LEU A 260 -10.07 -1.74 10.31
CA LEU A 260 -9.97 -1.69 11.77
C LEU A 260 -9.87 -0.23 12.21
N ASN A 261 -10.79 0.21 13.09
CA ASN A 261 -10.79 1.56 13.67
C ASN A 261 -10.62 2.69 12.63
N GLY A 262 -11.33 2.61 11.49
CA GLY A 262 -11.19 3.56 10.39
C GLY A 262 -9.95 3.36 9.50
N GLY A 263 -8.95 2.62 9.97
CA GLY A 263 -7.75 2.29 9.20
C GLY A 263 -7.91 1.03 8.35
N LYS A 264 -6.91 0.77 7.50
CA LYS A 264 -6.81 -0.40 6.61
C LYS A 264 -5.61 -1.25 7.02
N ILE A 265 -5.83 -2.54 7.25
CA ILE A 265 -4.78 -3.51 7.51
C ILE A 265 -4.61 -4.37 6.26
N ALA A 266 -3.39 -4.46 5.74
CA ALA A 266 -3.08 -5.36 4.64
C ALA A 266 -2.87 -6.78 5.16
N ASP A 267 -3.68 -7.73 4.67
CA ASP A 267 -3.38 -9.15 4.83
C ASP A 267 -2.27 -9.55 3.87
N THR A 268 -1.13 -9.85 4.46
CA THR A 268 0.07 -10.21 3.73
C THR A 268 0.61 -11.53 4.28
N PRO A 269 0.10 -12.66 3.81
CA PRO A 269 0.60 -13.96 4.27
C PRO A 269 2.10 -14.09 3.93
N GLY A 270 2.93 -14.27 4.98
CA GLY A 270 4.33 -14.67 4.84
C GLY A 270 5.29 -13.56 4.38
N PHE A 271 5.21 -12.35 4.95
CA PHE A 271 6.26 -11.35 4.79
C PHE A 271 7.49 -11.71 5.66
N SER A 272 8.24 -12.71 5.20
CA SER A 272 9.45 -13.20 5.88
C SER A 272 10.75 -12.93 5.11
N SER A 273 10.66 -12.50 3.84
CA SER A 273 11.84 -12.21 3.02
C SER A 273 11.98 -10.72 2.79
N LEU A 274 13.11 -10.17 3.24
CA LEU A 274 13.52 -8.81 2.93
C LEU A 274 14.19 -8.81 1.56
N ASP A 275 13.50 -8.28 0.54
CA ASP A 275 14.18 -7.88 -0.68
C ASP A 275 14.94 -6.58 -0.37
N TYR A 276 16.25 -6.69 -0.19
CA TYR A 276 17.12 -5.57 0.16
C TYR A 276 17.26 -4.65 -1.05
N GLU A 277 16.49 -3.57 -1.09
CA GLU A 277 16.40 -2.66 -2.23
C GLU A 277 17.42 -1.51 -2.17
N VAL A 278 18.01 -1.26 -1.01
CA VAL A 278 19.07 -0.26 -0.83
C VAL A 278 20.32 -0.70 -1.59
N THR A 279 20.78 0.12 -2.51
CA THR A 279 21.85 -0.23 -3.47
C THR A 279 23.07 0.67 -3.39
N THR A 280 22.98 1.80 -2.70
CA THR A 280 24.06 2.78 -2.59
C THR A 280 24.39 3.12 -1.14
N SER A 281 25.62 3.52 -0.86
CA SER A 281 26.02 4.02 0.46
C SER A 281 25.25 5.29 0.87
N GLU A 282 24.85 6.10 -0.10
CA GLU A 282 24.07 7.32 0.14
C GLU A 282 22.64 7.00 0.56
N GLU A 283 21.97 6.06 -0.12
CA GLU A 283 20.65 5.54 0.28
C GLU A 283 20.71 4.89 1.67
N LEU A 284 21.78 4.14 1.96
CA LEU A 284 21.95 3.51 3.27
C LEU A 284 22.13 4.56 4.38
N ASN A 285 22.93 5.58 4.14
CA ASN A 285 23.15 6.68 5.09
C ASN A 285 21.80 7.35 5.43
N GLN A 286 21.00 7.68 4.41
CA GLN A 286 19.67 8.29 4.61
C GLN A 286 18.69 7.37 5.36
N ALA A 287 18.88 6.06 5.28
CA ALA A 287 18.02 5.07 5.93
C ALA A 287 18.40 4.77 7.41
N PHE A 288 19.43 5.46 7.95
CA PHE A 288 19.76 5.50 9.38
C PHE A 288 19.62 6.95 9.86
N PRO A 289 18.45 7.37 10.35
CA PRO A 289 18.15 8.79 10.64
C PRO A 289 19.20 9.44 11.55
N GLU A 290 19.64 8.76 12.59
CA GLU A 290 20.66 9.25 13.54
C GLU A 290 22.04 9.44 12.89
N ILE A 291 22.37 8.61 11.90
CA ILE A 291 23.62 8.75 11.12
C ILE A 291 23.45 9.88 10.10
N ALA A 292 22.30 9.95 9.42
CA ALA A 292 21.99 10.98 8.44
C ALA A 292 22.09 12.38 9.07
N ASP A 293 21.51 12.58 10.25
CA ASP A 293 21.51 13.86 10.96
C ASP A 293 22.93 14.33 11.29
N VAL A 294 23.77 13.45 11.85
CA VAL A 294 25.15 13.77 12.19
C VAL A 294 26.03 13.91 10.94
N SER A 295 25.74 13.18 9.85
CA SER A 295 26.54 13.14 8.65
C SER A 295 26.66 14.49 7.95
N HIS A 296 25.70 15.40 8.12
CA HIS A 296 25.78 16.77 7.61
C HIS A 296 26.99 17.56 8.12
N SER A 297 27.55 17.17 9.27
CA SER A 297 28.74 17.76 9.87
C SER A 297 30.06 17.12 9.41
N CYS A 298 30.02 16.07 8.57
CA CYS A 298 31.21 15.46 8.00
C CYS A 298 31.87 16.40 6.99
N LYS A 299 33.21 16.37 6.94
CA LYS A 299 33.98 17.16 5.96
C LYS A 299 33.64 16.80 4.52
N PHE A 300 33.37 15.53 4.24
CA PHE A 300 33.09 15.03 2.89
C PHE A 300 31.61 14.71 2.73
N ARG A 301 31.00 15.23 1.69
CA ARG A 301 29.58 15.04 1.38
C ARG A 301 29.21 13.57 1.13
N THR A 302 30.13 12.78 0.63
CA THR A 302 29.97 11.34 0.35
C THR A 302 30.69 10.47 1.39
N CYS A 303 30.78 10.94 2.64
CA CYS A 303 31.42 10.21 3.72
C CYS A 303 30.70 8.87 3.94
N THR A 304 31.44 7.78 3.97
CA THR A 304 30.93 6.43 4.28
C THR A 304 31.12 6.06 5.74
N HIS A 305 31.72 6.98 6.53
CA HIS A 305 32.01 6.85 7.94
C HIS A 305 32.97 5.70 8.29
N THR A 306 33.71 5.19 7.31
CA THR A 306 34.68 4.08 7.48
C THR A 306 36.09 4.60 7.74
N HIS A 307 36.74 5.24 6.76
CA HIS A 307 38.16 5.62 6.82
C HIS A 307 38.39 7.13 6.67
N GLU A 308 37.36 7.89 6.38
CA GLU A 308 37.49 9.31 6.06
C GLU A 308 37.96 10.12 7.26
N PRO A 309 38.92 11.02 7.08
CA PRO A 309 39.35 11.96 8.11
C PRO A 309 38.28 13.02 8.32
N ALA A 310 38.16 13.51 9.57
CA ALA A 310 37.17 14.50 9.98
C ALA A 310 35.71 14.04 9.71
N CYS A 311 35.43 12.77 9.97
CA CYS A 311 34.09 12.21 10.04
C CYS A 311 33.44 12.62 11.36
N ALA A 312 32.20 13.14 11.33
CA ALA A 312 31.45 13.54 12.51
C ALA A 312 30.73 12.34 13.19
N VAL A 313 30.41 11.29 12.44
CA VAL A 313 29.69 10.11 12.96
C VAL A 313 30.54 9.31 13.94
N LYS A 314 31.85 9.15 13.70
CA LYS A 314 32.72 8.38 14.60
C LYS A 314 32.77 8.93 16.04
N PRO A 315 33.01 10.24 16.26
CA PRO A 315 32.91 10.80 17.60
C PRO A 315 31.52 10.65 18.23
N ALA A 316 30.45 10.76 17.46
CA ALA A 316 29.08 10.55 17.95
C ALA A 316 28.84 9.12 18.46
N VAL A 317 29.47 8.12 17.83
CA VAL A 317 29.48 6.74 18.33
C VAL A 317 30.29 6.62 19.60
N GLU A 318 31.49 7.25 19.69
CA GLU A 318 32.35 7.24 20.86
C GLU A 318 31.70 7.89 22.10
N THR A 319 30.87 8.90 21.88
CA THR A 319 30.10 9.59 22.96
C THR A 319 28.73 8.95 23.21
N ALA A 320 28.40 7.82 22.57
CA ALA A 320 27.13 7.14 22.70
C ALA A 320 25.88 7.99 22.24
N GLU A 321 26.09 9.05 21.47
CA GLU A 321 25.02 9.76 20.77
C GLU A 321 24.40 8.86 19.70
N ILE A 322 25.24 8.06 19.02
CA ILE A 322 24.82 6.97 18.14
C ILE A 322 25.15 5.65 18.81
N ALA A 323 24.17 4.76 18.98
CA ALA A 323 24.38 3.47 19.61
C ALA A 323 25.36 2.60 18.79
N THR A 324 26.35 2.01 19.46
CA THR A 324 27.42 1.23 18.81
C THR A 324 26.87 0.13 17.93
N PHE A 325 25.88 -0.66 18.39
CA PHE A 325 25.31 -1.75 17.58
C PHE A 325 24.62 -1.27 16.29
N ARG A 326 24.03 -0.06 16.31
CA ARG A 326 23.41 0.55 15.15
C ARG A 326 24.48 0.91 14.10
N PHE A 327 25.58 1.49 14.55
CA PHE A 327 26.69 1.79 13.67
C PHE A 327 27.38 0.53 13.12
N GLU A 328 27.52 -0.52 13.93
CA GLU A 328 28.02 -1.84 13.48
C GLU A 328 27.12 -2.46 12.41
N ASN A 329 25.80 -2.40 12.59
CA ASN A 329 24.82 -2.83 11.59
C ASN A 329 24.92 -2.01 10.29
N TYR A 330 25.10 -0.69 10.40
CA TYR A 330 25.32 0.18 9.26
C TYR A 330 26.57 -0.24 8.47
N LEU A 331 27.71 -0.46 9.14
CA LEU A 331 28.95 -0.92 8.51
C LEU A 331 28.81 -2.28 7.83
N GLN A 332 28.09 -3.20 8.48
CA GLN A 332 27.81 -4.50 7.88
C GLN A 332 26.97 -4.35 6.61
N PHE A 333 25.92 -3.56 6.63
CA PHE A 333 25.02 -3.37 5.46
C PHE A 333 25.77 -2.65 4.32
N LEU A 334 26.63 -1.69 4.66
CA LEU A 334 27.50 -1.03 3.68
C LEU A 334 28.43 -2.03 2.97
N SER A 335 29.09 -2.90 3.74
CA SER A 335 29.95 -3.96 3.18
C SER A 335 29.17 -4.91 2.26
N GLU A 336 27.93 -5.26 2.60
CA GLU A 336 27.08 -6.09 1.75
C GLU A 336 26.73 -5.41 0.41
N ILE A 337 26.46 -4.09 0.44
CA ILE A 337 26.18 -3.31 -0.77
C ILE A 337 27.42 -3.26 -1.68
N GLU A 338 28.61 -3.02 -1.12
CA GLU A 338 29.87 -2.96 -1.86
C GLU A 338 30.21 -4.30 -2.52
N ASN A 339 30.07 -5.40 -1.79
CA ASN A 339 30.31 -6.74 -2.29
C ASN A 339 29.35 -7.15 -3.43
N ARG A 340 28.08 -6.74 -3.37
CA ARG A 340 27.12 -6.93 -4.48
C ARG A 340 27.58 -6.20 -5.75
N ARG A 341 28.01 -4.95 -5.65
CA ARG A 341 28.50 -4.16 -6.79
C ARG A 341 29.69 -4.81 -7.47
N GLU A 342 30.61 -5.37 -6.71
CA GLU A 342 31.76 -6.09 -7.27
C GLU A 342 31.36 -7.35 -8.04
N THR A 343 30.40 -8.10 -7.51
CA THR A 343 29.88 -9.32 -8.16
C THR A 343 29.23 -8.99 -9.50
N TYR A 344 28.39 -7.95 -9.57
CA TYR A 344 27.80 -7.50 -10.83
C TYR A 344 28.84 -7.02 -11.84
N LYS A 345 29.89 -6.28 -11.42
CA LYS A 345 31.00 -5.87 -12.30
C LYS A 345 31.76 -7.07 -12.85
N LYS A 346 31.96 -8.11 -12.07
CA LYS A 346 32.65 -9.35 -12.51
C LYS A 346 31.81 -10.13 -13.52
N VAL A 347 30.50 -10.20 -13.34
CA VAL A 347 29.56 -10.90 -14.25
C VAL A 347 29.45 -10.15 -15.57
N SER A 348 29.29 -8.84 -15.56
CA SER A 348 29.17 -8.03 -16.78
C SER A 348 30.45 -8.03 -17.66
N LYS A 349 31.62 -8.27 -17.07
CA LYS A 349 32.89 -8.43 -17.82
C LYS A 349 33.05 -9.83 -18.44
N LYS A 350 32.24 -10.82 -18.04
CA LYS A 350 32.31 -12.20 -18.56
C LYS A 350 31.34 -12.50 -19.70
N ILE A 351 30.48 -11.55 -20.09
CA ILE A 351 29.58 -11.70 -21.24
C ILE A 351 30.34 -11.22 -22.48
N PRO A 352 30.79 -12.11 -23.40
CA PRO A 352 31.41 -11.70 -24.67
C PRO A 352 30.34 -10.99 -25.51
N LYS A 353 30.75 -9.96 -26.23
CA LYS A 353 29.90 -9.26 -27.22
C LYS A 353 29.60 -10.16 -28.41
#